data_8fce7d9867013f479ef8bd4ff15bbf83
#
_entry.id   8fce7d9867013f479ef8bd4ff15bbf83
#
_cell.length_a   1.000
_cell.length_b   1.000
_cell.length_c   1.000
_cell.angle_alpha   90.00
_cell.angle_beta   90.00
_cell.angle_gamma   90.00
#
_symmetry.space_group_name_H-M   'P 1'
#
loop_
_entity.id
_entity.type
_entity.pdbx_description
1 polymer ?
#
loop_
_entity_poly.entity_id
_entity_poly.type
_entity_poly.pdbx_seq_one_letter_code
_entity_poly.pdbx_strand_id
1 'polypeptide(L)'
;LLATGRFFFLLLLFFVSQLISAQQYLPSNCRHPEFPKVADNQTVTIHTGYALVYNEKHEQASWVAYILTKKETQGTEEREDRFIEDLYISTGSATNADYSKSGYDRGHLAPAADMKWSKKAMQESFYFSNMSPQVPSFNRGIWKKLEEKVRDWAICYDSLLVVTGPILETGLPTIGKNEVSIPKYYYKALIDYKKDKSKAIAFIIPNAGSKEPLKKFVCSIDDLEIRTGIDFFFQFEDHIENLLEKQKCPTCWGL
;
A
#
# COMPACT_ATOMS: atom_id res chain seq x y z
N LEU A 1 -59.30 36.85 51.72
CA LEU A 1 -59.24 35.53 51.05
C LEU A 1 -58.03 35.50 50.12
N LEU A 2 -56.96 34.94 50.64
CA LEU A 2 -55.65 34.83 49.95
C LEU A 2 -55.66 33.60 48.99
N ALA A 3 -55.37 33.81 47.76
CA ALA A 3 -55.10 32.72 46.77
C ALA A 3 -53.57 32.63 46.58
N THR A 4 -53.02 31.53 47.02
CA THR A 4 -51.60 31.17 46.84
C THR A 4 -51.39 30.56 45.46
N GLY A 5 -50.74 31.29 44.55
CA GLY A 5 -50.31 30.78 43.29
C GLY A 5 -48.97 30.00 43.42
N ARG A 6 -48.97 28.71 43.15
CA ARG A 6 -47.79 27.90 43.07
C ARG A 6 -47.18 28.06 41.65
N PHE A 7 -46.03 28.71 41.59
CA PHE A 7 -45.19 28.71 40.38
C PHE A 7 -44.50 27.34 40.25
N PHE A 8 -44.85 26.59 39.23
CA PHE A 8 -44.12 25.43 38.79
C PHE A 8 -42.95 25.89 37.91
N PHE A 9 -41.74 25.81 38.43
CA PHE A 9 -40.53 25.97 37.61
C PHE A 9 -40.31 24.68 36.81
N LEU A 10 -40.58 24.72 35.52
CA LEU A 10 -40.18 23.68 34.58
C LEU A 10 -38.68 23.86 34.30
N LEU A 11 -37.86 22.99 34.90
CA LEU A 11 -36.45 22.85 34.51
C LEU A 11 -36.40 22.16 33.15
N LEU A 12 -36.25 22.93 32.07
CA LEU A 12 -35.87 22.41 30.78
C LEU A 12 -34.39 21.97 30.85
N LEU A 13 -34.17 20.66 31.03
CA LEU A 13 -32.89 20.05 30.82
C LEU A 13 -32.58 20.07 29.33
N PHE A 14 -31.83 21.07 28.88
CA PHE A 14 -31.15 21.03 27.58
C PHE A 14 -30.12 19.90 27.62
N PHE A 15 -30.49 18.75 27.12
CA PHE A 15 -29.52 17.78 26.63
C PHE A 15 -28.82 18.41 25.42
N VAL A 16 -27.71 19.10 25.69
CA VAL A 16 -26.72 19.38 24.66
C VAL A 16 -26.12 18.02 24.32
N SER A 17 -26.69 17.37 23.32
CA SER A 17 -26.00 16.30 22.62
C SER A 17 -24.73 16.92 22.00
N GLN A 18 -23.61 16.79 22.70
CA GLN A 18 -22.33 16.98 22.07
C GLN A 18 -22.28 15.94 20.94
N LEU A 19 -22.55 16.40 19.72
CA LEU A 19 -22.10 15.75 18.53
C LEU A 19 -20.56 15.73 18.66
N ILE A 20 -20.06 14.63 19.22
CA ILE A 20 -18.64 14.30 19.14
C ILE A 20 -18.38 14.26 17.62
N SER A 21 -17.82 15.35 17.14
CA SER A 21 -17.30 15.44 15.78
C SER A 21 -16.44 14.21 15.60
N ALA A 22 -16.86 13.33 14.70
CA ALA A 22 -16.16 12.10 14.44
C ALA A 22 -14.71 12.46 14.16
N GLN A 23 -13.85 12.06 15.06
CA GLN A 23 -12.43 12.36 15.10
C GLN A 23 -11.79 11.87 13.78
N GLN A 24 -11.11 12.76 13.10
CA GLN A 24 -10.46 12.45 11.86
C GLN A 24 -9.16 11.73 12.23
N TYR A 25 -9.04 10.45 11.88
CA TYR A 25 -7.87 9.61 12.21
C TYR A 25 -6.56 10.07 11.56
N LEU A 26 -6.66 10.97 10.62
CA LEU A 26 -5.52 11.59 9.95
C LEU A 26 -5.52 13.09 10.23
N PRO A 27 -4.36 13.72 10.43
CA PRO A 27 -4.23 15.16 10.52
C PRO A 27 -4.84 15.86 9.30
N SER A 28 -5.50 16.99 9.49
CA SER A 28 -6.16 17.74 8.40
C SER A 28 -5.22 18.21 7.29
N ASN A 29 -3.92 18.25 7.55
CA ASN A 29 -2.85 18.62 6.62
C ASN A 29 -2.13 17.41 6.01
N CYS A 30 -2.51 16.18 6.34
CA CYS A 30 -1.93 14.97 5.77
C CYS A 30 -2.29 14.86 4.27
N ARG A 31 -1.29 14.93 3.41
CA ARG A 31 -1.48 14.88 1.94
C ARG A 31 -1.32 13.48 1.37
N HIS A 32 -0.49 12.66 1.99
CA HIS A 32 -0.08 11.34 1.52
C HIS A 32 -0.11 10.33 2.66
N PRO A 33 -1.30 9.95 3.16
CA PRO A 33 -1.43 9.02 4.29
C PRO A 33 -0.91 7.62 3.97
N GLU A 34 -0.74 7.31 2.68
CA GLU A 34 -0.20 6.05 2.19
C GLU A 34 1.33 5.96 2.29
N PHE A 35 2.04 7.09 2.46
CA PHE A 35 3.51 7.05 2.48
C PHE A 35 4.02 6.51 3.80
N PRO A 36 4.94 5.53 3.77
CA PRO A 36 5.76 5.18 4.93
C PRO A 36 6.64 6.36 5.35
N LYS A 37 7.13 6.30 6.58
CA LYS A 37 8.13 7.24 7.07
C LYS A 37 9.40 7.15 6.23
N VAL A 38 9.92 8.29 5.85
CA VAL A 38 11.08 8.43 4.99
C VAL A 38 12.25 8.96 5.81
N ALA A 39 13.39 8.31 5.73
CA ALA A 39 14.61 8.81 6.37
C ALA A 39 15.14 10.07 5.66
N ASP A 40 15.86 10.93 6.39
CA ASP A 40 16.33 12.22 5.88
C ASP A 40 17.23 12.13 4.63
N ASN A 41 17.87 10.98 4.43
CA ASN A 41 18.75 10.72 3.28
C ASN A 41 18.04 10.01 2.11
N GLN A 42 16.74 9.83 2.18
CA GLN A 42 15.95 9.20 1.13
C GLN A 42 15.10 10.22 0.39
N THR A 43 14.88 10.00 -0.88
CA THR A 43 14.03 10.85 -1.74
C THR A 43 12.81 10.07 -2.18
N VAL A 44 11.63 10.67 -2.00
CA VAL A 44 10.38 10.15 -2.56
C VAL A 44 10.25 10.62 -3.99
N THR A 45 10.15 9.67 -4.93
CA THR A 45 9.83 9.94 -6.33
C THR A 45 8.33 9.77 -6.52
N ILE A 46 7.65 10.81 -7.03
CA ILE A 46 6.19 10.83 -7.20
C ILE A 46 5.86 10.72 -8.68
N HIS A 47 5.05 9.71 -9.01
CA HIS A 47 4.45 9.49 -10.31
C HIS A 47 2.94 9.79 -10.29
N THR A 48 2.28 9.71 -11.43
CA THR A 48 0.85 10.04 -11.55
C THR A 48 -0.04 9.13 -10.69
N GLY A 49 0.28 7.84 -10.62
CA GLY A 49 -0.54 6.83 -9.94
C GLY A 49 0.08 6.23 -8.68
N TYR A 50 1.33 6.54 -8.36
CA TYR A 50 2.05 5.99 -7.21
C TYR A 50 3.26 6.86 -6.86
N ALA A 51 3.81 6.61 -5.67
CA ALA A 51 5.11 7.14 -5.27
C ALA A 51 6.00 6.00 -4.77
N LEU A 52 7.31 6.22 -4.75
CA LEU A 52 8.29 5.25 -4.30
C LEU A 52 9.52 5.88 -3.65
N VAL A 53 10.25 5.07 -2.89
CA VAL A 53 11.65 5.34 -2.52
C VAL A 53 12.52 4.30 -3.22
N TYR A 54 13.38 4.77 -4.11
CA TYR A 54 14.34 3.91 -4.82
C TYR A 54 15.53 3.57 -3.91
N ASN A 55 16.03 2.36 -4.05
CA ASN A 55 17.17 1.85 -3.28
C ASN A 55 18.29 1.48 -4.23
N GLU A 56 19.25 2.38 -4.37
CA GLU A 56 20.41 2.26 -5.25
C GLU A 56 21.23 1.00 -5.02
N LYS A 57 21.34 0.55 -3.76
CA LYS A 57 22.08 -0.66 -3.43
C LYS A 57 21.45 -1.93 -3.98
N HIS A 58 20.15 -1.90 -4.22
CA HIS A 58 19.36 -3.04 -4.67
C HIS A 58 18.77 -2.85 -6.06
N GLU A 59 18.96 -1.66 -6.68
CA GLU A 59 18.47 -1.27 -8.00
C GLU A 59 16.97 -1.50 -8.20
N GLN A 60 16.17 -1.18 -7.19
CA GLN A 60 14.71 -1.28 -7.18
C GLN A 60 14.12 -0.49 -6.01
N ALA A 61 12.79 -0.28 -5.99
CA ALA A 61 12.15 0.42 -4.89
C ALA A 61 12.21 -0.37 -3.58
N SER A 62 12.48 0.33 -2.46
CA SER A 62 12.26 -0.21 -1.11
C SER A 62 10.77 -0.39 -0.82
N TRP A 63 9.97 0.56 -1.29
CA TRP A 63 8.52 0.54 -1.24
C TRP A 63 7.91 1.34 -2.40
N VAL A 64 6.72 0.96 -2.78
CA VAL A 64 5.82 1.70 -3.66
C VAL A 64 4.50 1.88 -2.92
N ALA A 65 3.98 3.12 -2.89
CA ALA A 65 2.76 3.46 -2.19
C ALA A 65 1.77 4.17 -3.11
N TYR A 66 0.49 3.85 -2.97
CA TYR A 66 -0.60 4.48 -3.72
C TYR A 66 -1.93 4.33 -3.00
N ILE A 67 -2.88 5.17 -3.36
CA ILE A 67 -4.28 5.02 -2.98
C ILE A 67 -4.99 4.36 -4.15
N LEU A 68 -5.71 3.26 -3.90
CA LEU A 68 -6.54 2.60 -4.90
C LEU A 68 -8.00 2.87 -4.57
N THR A 69 -8.67 3.63 -5.41
CA THR A 69 -10.10 3.93 -5.26
C THR A 69 -10.97 3.01 -6.12
N LYS A 70 -12.21 2.80 -5.70
CA LYS A 70 -13.22 2.11 -6.51
C LYS A 70 -13.34 2.70 -7.92
N LYS A 71 -13.26 4.03 -8.05
CA LYS A 71 -13.33 4.72 -9.35
C LYS A 71 -12.16 4.33 -10.25
N GLU A 72 -10.96 4.24 -9.71
CA GLU A 72 -9.75 3.89 -10.46
C GLU A 72 -9.76 2.44 -10.94
N THR A 73 -10.37 1.52 -10.17
CA THR A 73 -10.51 0.11 -10.61
C THR A 73 -11.41 -0.05 -11.84
N GLN A 74 -12.18 0.97 -12.20
CA GLN A 74 -13.08 0.98 -13.37
C GLN A 74 -12.42 1.57 -14.63
N GLY A 75 -11.16 1.95 -14.56
CA GLY A 75 -10.40 2.46 -15.70
C GLY A 75 -10.33 1.47 -16.86
N THR A 76 -10.25 1.98 -18.09
CA THR A 76 -10.33 1.19 -19.33
C THR A 76 -9.11 1.34 -20.22
N GLU A 77 -8.08 2.08 -19.79
CA GLU A 77 -6.84 2.23 -20.56
C GLU A 77 -6.26 0.84 -20.89
N GLU A 78 -5.84 0.68 -22.12
CA GLU A 78 -5.19 -0.55 -22.56
C GLU A 78 -3.84 -0.71 -21.86
N ARG A 79 -3.44 -1.97 -21.66
CA ARG A 79 -2.17 -2.28 -21.05
C ARG A 79 -1.03 -1.82 -21.94
N GLU A 80 -0.12 -1.04 -21.43
CA GLU A 80 1.18 -0.75 -22.03
C GLU A 80 2.11 -1.97 -21.82
N ASP A 81 2.95 -2.30 -22.79
CA ASP A 81 3.93 -3.40 -22.67
C ASP A 81 5.37 -2.91 -22.83
N ARG A 82 5.57 -1.60 -22.87
CA ARG A 82 6.86 -0.98 -23.07
C ARG A 82 7.51 -0.62 -21.73
N PHE A 83 8.42 -1.47 -21.28
CA PHE A 83 9.26 -1.18 -20.11
C PHE A 83 10.37 -0.19 -20.48
N ILE A 84 10.54 0.85 -19.67
CA ILE A 84 11.53 1.92 -19.88
C ILE A 84 12.21 2.32 -18.57
N GLU A 85 13.40 2.88 -18.71
CA GLU A 85 14.11 3.47 -17.56
C GLU A 85 13.33 4.63 -16.97
N ASP A 86 13.42 4.79 -15.66
CA ASP A 86 12.77 5.89 -14.96
C ASP A 86 13.70 7.10 -14.89
N LEU A 87 13.44 8.10 -15.71
CA LEU A 87 14.25 9.33 -15.74
C LEU A 87 14.09 10.23 -14.50
N TYR A 88 13.14 9.92 -13.61
CA TYR A 88 13.01 10.60 -12.32
C TYR A 88 13.99 10.06 -11.27
N ILE A 89 14.62 8.92 -11.53
CA ILE A 89 15.72 8.38 -10.72
C ILE A 89 17.03 8.96 -11.27
N SER A 90 17.59 9.94 -10.59
CA SER A 90 18.73 10.70 -11.08
C SER A 90 20.03 9.88 -11.28
N THR A 91 20.15 8.78 -10.57
CA THR A 91 21.26 7.83 -10.66
C THR A 91 21.08 6.80 -11.77
N GLY A 92 19.88 6.76 -12.37
CA GLY A 92 19.44 5.73 -13.28
C GLY A 92 18.62 4.66 -12.57
N SER A 93 17.95 3.82 -13.34
CA SER A 93 17.23 2.63 -12.84
C SER A 93 17.69 1.39 -13.58
N ALA A 94 17.28 0.21 -13.12
CA ALA A 94 17.43 -1.04 -13.86
C ALA A 94 16.91 -0.90 -15.30
N THR A 95 17.33 -1.79 -16.18
CA THR A 95 17.04 -1.76 -17.62
C THR A 95 16.49 -3.08 -18.13
N ASN A 96 16.02 -3.10 -19.38
CA ASN A 96 15.65 -4.33 -20.06
C ASN A 96 16.79 -5.36 -20.14
N ALA A 97 18.04 -4.88 -20.23
CA ALA A 97 19.20 -5.75 -20.33
C ALA A 97 19.40 -6.60 -19.07
N ASP A 98 19.10 -6.04 -17.89
CA ASP A 98 19.26 -6.74 -16.62
C ASP A 98 18.29 -7.92 -16.47
N TYR A 99 17.08 -7.77 -16.96
CA TYR A 99 16.06 -8.82 -16.91
C TYR A 99 16.13 -9.82 -18.07
N SER A 100 16.81 -9.47 -19.17
CA SER A 100 16.89 -10.34 -20.35
C SER A 100 17.58 -11.65 -20.02
N LYS A 101 16.90 -12.77 -20.29
CA LYS A 101 17.39 -14.14 -20.03
C LYS A 101 17.76 -14.42 -18.56
N SER A 102 17.30 -13.59 -17.61
CA SER A 102 17.55 -13.77 -16.17
C SER A 102 16.75 -14.92 -15.56
N GLY A 103 15.67 -15.35 -16.21
CA GLY A 103 14.70 -16.31 -15.64
C GLY A 103 13.65 -15.68 -14.75
N TYR A 104 13.72 -14.36 -14.52
CA TYR A 104 12.75 -13.60 -13.71
C TYR A 104 11.84 -12.73 -14.58
N ASP A 105 10.59 -12.59 -14.16
CA ASP A 105 9.68 -11.61 -14.72
C ASP A 105 10.05 -10.20 -14.24
N ARG A 106 9.76 -9.17 -15.05
CA ARG A 106 9.69 -7.77 -14.63
C ARG A 106 8.41 -7.62 -13.83
N GLY A 107 8.48 -7.96 -12.53
CA GLY A 107 7.30 -7.96 -11.66
C GLY A 107 6.96 -6.55 -11.21
N HIS A 108 5.73 -6.13 -11.46
CA HIS A 108 5.23 -4.84 -10.99
C HIS A 108 5.08 -4.83 -9.46
N LEU A 109 5.41 -3.72 -8.84
CA LEU A 109 5.06 -3.42 -7.45
C LEU A 109 3.68 -2.74 -7.38
N ALA A 110 3.50 -1.58 -8.03
CA ALA A 110 2.18 -1.03 -8.34
C ALA A 110 1.68 -1.65 -9.65
N PRO A 111 0.60 -2.48 -9.62
CA PRO A 111 0.17 -3.23 -10.80
C PRO A 111 -0.35 -2.33 -11.92
N ALA A 112 -0.01 -2.64 -13.16
CA ALA A 112 -0.58 -1.95 -14.33
C ALA A 112 -2.13 -2.00 -14.36
N ALA A 113 -2.72 -3.08 -13.81
CA ALA A 113 -4.18 -3.19 -13.73
C ALA A 113 -4.82 -2.17 -12.79
N ASP A 114 -4.08 -1.64 -11.81
CA ASP A 114 -4.54 -0.59 -10.90
C ASP A 114 -4.37 0.82 -11.51
N MET A 115 -3.66 0.94 -12.64
CA MET A 115 -3.34 2.21 -13.31
C MET A 115 -4.18 2.47 -14.58
N LYS A 116 -5.21 1.66 -14.83
CA LYS A 116 -6.07 1.74 -16.02
C LYS A 116 -6.95 2.99 -16.10
N TRP A 117 -6.96 3.81 -15.09
CA TRP A 117 -7.74 5.04 -15.03
C TRP A 117 -7.06 6.24 -15.73
N SER A 118 -5.78 6.13 -16.05
CA SER A 118 -5.01 7.20 -16.71
C SER A 118 -3.95 6.60 -17.62
N LYS A 119 -3.91 7.07 -18.87
CA LYS A 119 -2.88 6.68 -19.83
C LYS A 119 -1.47 6.95 -19.30
N LYS A 120 -1.28 8.09 -18.63
CA LYS A 120 0.02 8.46 -18.05
C LYS A 120 0.38 7.54 -16.87
N ALA A 121 -0.55 7.28 -15.95
CA ALA A 121 -0.33 6.34 -14.85
C ALA A 121 -0.01 4.93 -15.38
N MET A 122 -0.71 4.47 -16.43
CA MET A 122 -0.44 3.21 -17.10
C MET A 122 0.99 3.18 -17.66
N GLN A 123 1.43 4.19 -18.39
CA GLN A 123 2.78 4.27 -18.95
C GLN A 123 3.85 4.27 -17.85
N GLU A 124 3.67 5.10 -16.82
CA GLU A 124 4.58 5.20 -15.69
C GLU A 124 4.68 3.90 -14.88
N SER A 125 3.59 3.10 -14.83
CA SER A 125 3.63 1.81 -14.15
C SER A 125 4.64 0.82 -14.74
N PHE A 126 5.11 1.05 -15.98
CA PHE A 126 6.14 0.26 -16.67
C PHE A 126 7.56 0.81 -16.53
N TYR A 127 7.78 1.80 -15.68
CA TYR A 127 9.12 2.23 -15.31
C TYR A 127 9.86 1.14 -14.52
N PHE A 128 11.16 0.98 -14.80
CA PHE A 128 11.97 -0.02 -14.10
C PHE A 128 12.09 0.24 -12.60
N SER A 129 11.91 1.46 -12.14
CA SER A 129 11.81 1.80 -10.72
C SER A 129 10.64 1.12 -10.00
N ASN A 130 9.59 0.76 -10.75
CA ASN A 130 8.43 0.00 -10.27
C ASN A 130 8.56 -1.52 -10.50
N MET A 131 9.71 -1.99 -11.03
CA MET A 131 9.96 -3.41 -11.33
C MET A 131 10.85 -4.07 -10.28
N SER A 132 10.60 -5.35 -10.06
CA SER A 132 11.41 -6.19 -9.18
C SER A 132 11.51 -7.60 -9.78
N PRO A 133 12.64 -8.33 -9.58
CA PRO A 133 12.82 -9.67 -10.11
C PRO A 133 11.91 -10.69 -9.43
N GLN A 134 10.81 -11.05 -10.09
CA GLN A 134 9.82 -11.99 -9.58
C GLN A 134 9.90 -13.34 -10.28
N VAL A 135 9.87 -14.42 -9.53
CA VAL A 135 9.75 -15.77 -10.09
C VAL A 135 8.43 -15.85 -10.89
N PRO A 136 8.42 -16.35 -12.15
CA PRO A 136 7.21 -16.37 -12.98
C PRO A 136 5.99 -17.04 -12.32
N SER A 137 6.21 -18.15 -11.61
CA SER A 137 5.13 -18.86 -10.90
C SER A 137 4.59 -18.09 -9.67
N PHE A 138 5.37 -17.22 -9.08
CA PHE A 138 4.93 -16.28 -8.04
C PHE A 138 4.15 -15.12 -8.67
N ASN A 139 4.78 -14.39 -9.60
CA ASN A 139 4.21 -13.21 -10.25
C ASN A 139 2.86 -13.50 -10.91
N ARG A 140 2.82 -14.52 -11.74
CA ARG A 140 1.62 -14.93 -12.50
C ARG A 140 0.65 -15.79 -11.68
N GLY A 141 1.03 -16.17 -10.46
CA GLY A 141 0.29 -17.04 -9.55
C GLY A 141 -0.28 -16.33 -8.34
N ILE A 142 0.31 -16.61 -7.16
CA ILE A 142 -0.21 -16.13 -5.86
C ILE A 142 -0.18 -14.61 -5.73
N TRP A 143 0.84 -13.92 -6.32
CA TRP A 143 0.94 -12.47 -6.29
C TRP A 143 -0.19 -11.82 -7.09
N LYS A 144 -0.43 -12.29 -8.31
CA LYS A 144 -1.58 -11.84 -9.13
C LYS A 144 -2.92 -12.04 -8.40
N LYS A 145 -3.10 -13.18 -7.70
CA LYS A 145 -4.32 -13.42 -6.90
C LYS A 145 -4.48 -12.39 -5.78
N LEU A 146 -3.39 -12.01 -5.11
CA LEU A 146 -3.44 -10.95 -4.10
C LEU A 146 -3.82 -9.61 -4.72
N GLU A 147 -3.23 -9.24 -5.86
CA GLU A 147 -3.56 -7.99 -6.57
C GLU A 147 -5.03 -7.95 -7.01
N GLU A 148 -5.56 -9.05 -7.53
CA GLU A 148 -6.98 -9.18 -7.86
C GLU A 148 -7.85 -8.96 -6.62
N LYS A 149 -7.47 -9.57 -5.49
CA LYS A 149 -8.20 -9.44 -4.23
C LYS A 149 -8.13 -8.01 -3.66
N VAL A 150 -7.01 -7.31 -3.83
CA VAL A 150 -6.87 -5.88 -3.43
C VAL A 150 -7.85 -5.01 -4.23
N ARG A 151 -8.00 -5.24 -5.54
CA ARG A 151 -9.02 -4.54 -6.34
C ARG A 151 -10.45 -4.83 -5.89
N ASP A 152 -10.77 -6.10 -5.57
CA ASP A 152 -12.08 -6.47 -5.01
C ASP A 152 -12.36 -5.70 -3.72
N TRP A 153 -11.37 -5.58 -2.84
CA TRP A 153 -11.50 -4.82 -1.60
C TRP A 153 -11.63 -3.30 -1.85
N ALA A 154 -10.88 -2.73 -2.80
CA ALA A 154 -11.03 -1.33 -3.17
C ALA A 154 -12.45 -1.03 -3.70
N ILE A 155 -13.05 -1.96 -4.47
CA ILE A 155 -14.44 -1.86 -4.92
C ILE A 155 -15.41 -1.95 -3.73
N CYS A 156 -15.15 -2.84 -2.77
CA CYS A 156 -16.01 -3.07 -1.61
C CYS A 156 -15.94 -1.92 -0.60
N TYR A 157 -14.75 -1.36 -0.39
CA TYR A 157 -14.47 -0.37 0.66
C TYR A 157 -14.30 1.06 0.12
N ASP A 158 -14.56 1.30 -1.16
CA ASP A 158 -14.43 2.53 -1.93
C ASP A 158 -12.99 3.02 -2.14
N SER A 159 -12.07 2.75 -1.21
CA SER A 159 -10.65 3.07 -1.35
C SER A 159 -9.80 2.27 -0.36
N LEU A 160 -8.52 2.10 -0.70
CA LEU A 160 -7.50 1.50 0.14
C LEU A 160 -6.21 2.32 0.06
N LEU A 161 -5.51 2.45 1.18
CA LEU A 161 -4.09 2.78 1.18
C LEU A 161 -3.32 1.48 0.93
N VAL A 162 -2.39 1.52 0.00
CA VAL A 162 -1.59 0.36 -0.40
C VAL A 162 -0.12 0.71 -0.34
N VAL A 163 0.65 -0.08 0.40
CA VAL A 163 2.12 -0.06 0.35
C VAL A 163 2.61 -1.45 -0.01
N THR A 164 3.50 -1.54 -0.96
CA THR A 164 4.00 -2.81 -1.49
C THR A 164 5.49 -2.72 -1.79
N GLY A 165 6.19 -3.82 -1.67
CA GLY A 165 7.62 -3.83 -1.98
C GLY A 165 8.27 -5.19 -1.79
N PRO A 166 9.55 -5.29 -2.14
CA PRO A 166 10.40 -6.41 -1.79
C PRO A 166 10.91 -6.29 -0.35
N ILE A 167 11.23 -7.42 0.30
CA ILE A 167 12.05 -7.40 1.52
C ILE A 167 13.52 -7.43 1.08
N LEU A 168 14.19 -6.30 1.24
CA LEU A 168 15.58 -6.11 0.83
C LEU A 168 16.54 -6.40 1.98
N GLU A 169 17.29 -7.49 1.84
CA GLU A 169 18.25 -7.97 2.83
C GLU A 169 19.68 -7.88 2.26
N THR A 170 20.66 -7.84 3.12
CA THR A 170 22.07 -7.91 2.69
C THR A 170 22.39 -9.29 2.09
N GLY A 171 23.19 -9.33 1.01
CA GLY A 171 23.67 -10.57 0.39
C GLY A 171 22.63 -11.31 -0.45
N LEU A 172 21.62 -10.60 -0.95
CA LEU A 172 20.72 -11.16 -1.97
C LEU A 172 21.48 -11.44 -3.27
N PRO A 173 21.16 -12.52 -3.99
CA PRO A 173 21.66 -12.72 -5.35
C PRO A 173 21.13 -11.62 -6.27
N THR A 174 21.79 -11.38 -7.41
CA THR A 174 21.47 -10.29 -8.32
C THR A 174 21.27 -10.79 -9.76
N ILE A 175 20.63 -9.97 -10.58
CA ILE A 175 20.55 -10.15 -12.05
C ILE A 175 21.13 -8.95 -12.76
N GLY A 176 21.60 -9.19 -13.99
CA GLY A 176 22.04 -8.15 -14.92
C GLY A 176 23.33 -7.45 -14.50
N LYS A 177 23.71 -6.47 -15.31
CA LYS A 177 24.93 -5.69 -15.12
C LYS A 177 24.78 -4.68 -13.97
N ASN A 178 23.56 -4.20 -13.75
CA ASN A 178 23.26 -3.23 -12.69
C ASN A 178 23.03 -3.93 -11.32
N GLU A 179 23.25 -5.24 -11.23
CA GLU A 179 23.17 -6.02 -9.99
C GLU A 179 21.82 -5.88 -9.26
N VAL A 180 20.72 -5.91 -10.05
CA VAL A 180 19.37 -5.83 -9.47
C VAL A 180 19.12 -7.01 -8.54
N SER A 181 18.92 -6.73 -7.25
CA SER A 181 18.76 -7.77 -6.23
C SER A 181 17.51 -8.62 -6.43
N ILE A 182 17.62 -9.93 -6.17
CA ILE A 182 16.50 -10.88 -6.23
C ILE A 182 15.95 -11.06 -4.81
N PRO A 183 14.79 -10.47 -4.47
CA PRO A 183 14.21 -10.59 -3.14
C PRO A 183 13.72 -12.01 -2.85
N LYS A 184 13.88 -12.45 -1.60
CA LYS A 184 13.32 -13.74 -1.15
C LYS A 184 11.83 -13.64 -0.86
N TYR A 185 11.34 -12.45 -0.51
CA TYR A 185 9.96 -12.19 -0.10
C TYR A 185 9.48 -10.87 -0.67
N TYR A 186 8.17 -10.80 -0.90
CA TYR A 186 7.45 -9.56 -1.21
C TYR A 186 6.39 -9.32 -0.15
N TYR A 187 6.08 -8.05 0.07
CA TYR A 187 5.03 -7.65 0.99
C TYR A 187 4.00 -6.75 0.34
N LYS A 188 2.82 -6.71 0.96
CA LYS A 188 1.78 -5.75 0.69
C LYS A 188 1.05 -5.43 1.99
N ALA A 189 1.04 -4.14 2.37
CA ALA A 189 0.33 -3.60 3.52
C ALA A 189 -0.86 -2.78 3.04
N LEU A 190 -2.02 -2.95 3.65
CA LEU A 190 -3.27 -2.34 3.25
C LEU A 190 -4.00 -1.76 4.45
N ILE A 191 -4.58 -0.57 4.28
CA ILE A 191 -5.54 0.00 5.23
C ILE A 191 -6.82 0.42 4.49
N ASP A 192 -7.97 -0.04 5.01
CA ASP A 192 -9.28 0.58 4.83
C ASP A 192 -9.47 1.57 5.98
N TYR A 193 -9.36 2.87 5.69
CA TYR A 193 -9.31 3.94 6.71
C TYR A 193 -10.66 4.65 6.95
N LYS A 194 -11.75 3.93 6.79
CA LYS A 194 -13.08 4.49 7.11
C LYS A 194 -13.29 4.67 8.60
N LYS A 195 -13.64 5.87 8.97
CA LYS A 195 -13.78 6.49 10.29
C LYS A 195 -14.15 5.59 11.48
N ASP A 196 -15.14 4.70 11.34
CA ASP A 196 -15.64 3.88 12.45
C ASP A 196 -15.34 2.38 12.29
N LYS A 197 -14.66 2.01 11.20
CA LYS A 197 -14.41 0.62 10.83
C LYS A 197 -13.05 0.43 10.17
N SER A 198 -12.09 1.29 10.50
CA SER A 198 -10.73 1.17 9.97
C SER A 198 -10.16 -0.20 10.29
N LYS A 199 -9.53 -0.81 9.32
CA LYS A 199 -8.87 -2.11 9.47
C LYS A 199 -7.63 -2.19 8.59
N ALA A 200 -6.68 -2.96 9.07
CA ALA A 200 -5.40 -3.17 8.42
C ALA A 200 -5.15 -4.66 8.17
N ILE A 201 -4.35 -4.95 7.16
CA ILE A 201 -3.84 -6.28 6.87
C ILE A 201 -2.51 -6.16 6.15
N ALA A 202 -1.58 -7.05 6.47
CA ALA A 202 -0.34 -7.17 5.72
C ALA A 202 -0.13 -8.62 5.26
N PHE A 203 0.69 -8.76 4.22
CA PHE A 203 1.08 -10.04 3.65
C PHE A 203 2.59 -10.06 3.45
N ILE A 204 3.20 -11.19 3.80
CA ILE A 204 4.59 -11.53 3.41
C ILE A 204 4.53 -12.85 2.64
N ILE A 205 4.90 -12.80 1.36
CA ILE A 205 4.82 -13.96 0.46
C ILE A 205 6.20 -14.28 -0.09
N PRO A 206 6.67 -15.55 -0.01
CA PRO A 206 7.91 -15.96 -0.65
C PRO A 206 7.89 -15.71 -2.15
N ASN A 207 9.01 -15.30 -2.73
CA ASN A 207 9.20 -15.17 -4.19
C ASN A 207 9.24 -16.56 -4.85
N ALA A 208 8.18 -17.31 -4.71
CA ALA A 208 8.03 -18.67 -5.22
C ALA A 208 6.54 -18.96 -5.51
N GLY A 209 6.29 -19.85 -6.47
CA GLY A 209 4.92 -20.28 -6.74
C GLY A 209 4.28 -20.97 -5.53
N SER A 210 3.00 -20.67 -5.28
CA SER A 210 2.25 -21.28 -4.20
C SER A 210 0.80 -21.59 -4.58
N LYS A 211 0.29 -22.72 -4.08
CA LYS A 211 -1.15 -23.10 -4.15
C LYS A 211 -1.88 -22.81 -2.83
N GLU A 212 -1.15 -22.36 -1.80
CA GLU A 212 -1.73 -22.03 -0.50
C GLU A 212 -2.73 -20.86 -0.61
N PRO A 213 -3.76 -20.84 0.24
CA PRO A 213 -4.69 -19.71 0.31
C PRO A 213 -4.00 -18.47 0.89
N LEU A 214 -4.40 -17.27 0.42
CA LEU A 214 -3.82 -15.98 0.84
C LEU A 214 -3.74 -15.80 2.36
N LYS A 215 -4.71 -16.33 3.11
CA LYS A 215 -4.74 -16.25 4.58
C LYS A 215 -3.50 -16.84 5.27
N LYS A 216 -2.76 -17.73 4.61
CA LYS A 216 -1.53 -18.33 5.15
C LYS A 216 -0.35 -17.35 5.19
N PHE A 217 -0.43 -16.28 4.41
CA PHE A 217 0.62 -15.28 4.26
C PHE A 217 0.32 -13.98 5.02
N VAL A 218 -0.82 -13.94 5.73
CA VAL A 218 -1.22 -12.75 6.52
C VAL A 218 -0.32 -12.61 7.73
N CYS A 219 0.18 -11.40 7.92
CA CYS A 219 0.87 -10.93 9.11
C CYS A 219 0.23 -9.62 9.61
N SER A 220 0.64 -9.12 10.75
CA SER A 220 0.34 -7.77 11.19
C SER A 220 1.25 -6.76 10.48
N ILE A 221 0.94 -5.48 10.56
CA ILE A 221 1.85 -4.42 10.08
C ILE A 221 3.07 -4.37 10.99
N ASP A 222 2.92 -4.48 12.33
CA ASP A 222 4.04 -4.61 13.29
C ASP A 222 5.03 -5.73 12.88
N ASP A 223 4.52 -6.93 12.52
CA ASP A 223 5.36 -8.04 12.03
C ASP A 223 6.13 -7.66 10.77
N LEU A 224 5.49 -6.88 9.87
CA LEU A 224 6.10 -6.42 8.62
C LEU A 224 7.16 -5.36 8.88
N GLU A 225 6.93 -4.42 9.79
CA GLU A 225 7.86 -3.37 10.20
C GLU A 225 9.15 -3.96 10.79
N ILE A 226 9.02 -4.95 11.67
CA ILE A 226 10.17 -5.69 12.21
C ILE A 226 11.01 -6.32 11.09
N ARG A 227 10.37 -6.80 10.02
CA ARG A 227 11.06 -7.47 8.90
C ARG A 227 11.71 -6.51 7.94
N THR A 228 11.12 -5.32 7.73
CA THR A 228 11.54 -4.36 6.70
C THR A 228 12.35 -3.20 7.26
N GLY A 229 12.15 -2.87 8.54
CA GLY A 229 12.67 -1.65 9.15
C GLY A 229 11.96 -0.38 8.64
N ILE A 230 10.82 -0.52 7.98
CA ILE A 230 10.01 0.58 7.45
C ILE A 230 8.86 0.82 8.43
N ASP A 231 8.65 2.07 8.82
CA ASP A 231 7.55 2.54 9.66
C ASP A 231 6.39 2.91 8.70
N PHE A 232 5.37 2.05 8.65
CA PHE A 232 4.22 2.19 7.76
C PHE A 232 3.14 3.04 8.43
N PHE A 233 2.41 3.83 7.63
CA PHE A 233 1.20 4.55 8.06
C PHE A 233 1.38 5.48 9.28
N PHE A 234 2.60 5.85 9.61
CA PHE A 234 3.02 6.71 10.74
C PHE A 234 2.27 8.05 10.84
N GLN A 235 1.49 8.43 9.85
CA GLN A 235 0.74 9.67 9.81
C GLN A 235 -0.64 9.56 10.49
N PHE A 236 -1.04 8.36 10.89
CA PHE A 236 -2.21 8.19 11.73
C PHE A 236 -1.90 8.64 13.17
N GLU A 237 -2.93 8.99 13.93
CA GLU A 237 -2.74 9.28 15.37
C GLU A 237 -2.23 8.00 16.08
N ASP A 238 -1.22 8.12 16.95
CA ASP A 238 -0.51 7.01 17.60
C ASP A 238 -1.43 5.90 18.14
N HIS A 239 -2.58 6.29 18.75
CA HIS A 239 -3.50 5.31 19.32
C HIS A 239 -4.26 4.52 18.24
N ILE A 240 -4.51 5.11 17.06
CA ILE A 240 -5.15 4.46 15.90
C ILE A 240 -4.13 3.59 15.18
N GLU A 241 -2.96 4.14 14.90
CA GLU A 241 -1.82 3.44 14.31
C GLU A 241 -1.55 2.14 15.08
N ASN A 242 -1.28 2.23 16.37
CA ASN A 242 -1.06 1.09 17.26
C ASN A 242 -2.18 0.04 17.26
N LEU A 243 -3.44 0.45 17.05
CA LEU A 243 -4.56 -0.49 16.96
C LEU A 243 -4.62 -1.17 15.59
N LEU A 244 -4.32 -0.45 14.52
CA LEU A 244 -4.37 -0.97 13.15
C LEU A 244 -3.21 -1.92 12.88
N GLU A 245 -2.01 -1.56 13.31
CA GLU A 245 -0.78 -2.31 13.02
C GLU A 245 -0.71 -3.69 13.69
N LYS A 246 -1.33 -3.82 14.85
CA LYS A 246 -1.46 -5.11 15.57
C LYS A 246 -2.49 -6.06 14.95
N GLN A 247 -3.31 -5.58 14.01
CA GLN A 247 -4.38 -6.40 13.45
C GLN A 247 -3.82 -7.55 12.60
N LYS A 248 -4.34 -8.75 12.89
CA LYS A 248 -4.09 -9.96 12.11
C LYS A 248 -5.39 -10.73 11.97
N CYS A 249 -6.33 -10.20 11.21
CA CYS A 249 -7.67 -10.73 11.07
C CYS A 249 -8.02 -11.07 9.61
N PRO A 250 -7.60 -12.25 9.07
CA PRO A 250 -7.95 -12.64 7.71
C PRO A 250 -9.46 -12.67 7.46
N THR A 251 -10.25 -13.11 8.46
CA THR A 251 -11.71 -13.18 8.36
C THR A 251 -12.37 -11.81 8.29
N CYS A 252 -11.76 -10.75 8.86
CA CYS A 252 -12.23 -9.37 8.72
C CYS A 252 -12.14 -8.87 7.27
N TRP A 253 -11.31 -9.52 6.46
CA TRP A 253 -11.09 -9.24 5.04
C TRP A 253 -11.72 -10.28 4.11
N GLY A 254 -12.49 -11.23 4.66
CA GLY A 254 -13.16 -12.28 3.89
C GLY A 254 -12.18 -13.29 3.25
N LEU A 255 -11.10 -13.68 3.97
CA LEU A 255 -10.11 -14.67 3.56
C LEU A 255 -10.29 -16.03 4.27
#